data_88e5b0df7814ea7c423f6582c7b9a299
#
_entry.id   88e5b0df7814ea7c423f6582c7b9a299
#
_cell.length_a   1.000
_cell.length_b   1.000
_cell.length_c   1.000
_cell.angle_alpha   90.00
_cell.angle_beta   90.00
_cell.angle_gamma   90.00
#
_symmetry.space_group_name_H-M   'P 1'
#
loop_
_entity.id
_entity.type
_entity.pdbx_description
1 polymer ?
#
loop_
_entity_poly.entity_id
_entity_poly.type
_entity_poly.pdbx_seq_one_letter_code
_entity_poly.pdbx_strand_id
1 'polypeptide(L)'
;MDYPKTGNETYVSFSISNTMLEGLGKSTITREPVSADYLKELFAKYGVIVSIKPEQQPLLRRVNELYGLNLEIPESLKIIQLSEQHRRLVVITAMGLRRKSGTLLPSYTEKELEEATFGFDKFYVQSVHYDDLIKENETLRKNLDAEIAWRTRDD
;
A
#
# COMPACT_ATOMS: atom_id res chain seq x y z
N MET A 1 -3.11 -20.82 -7.54
CA MET A 1 -1.98 -20.42 -8.38
C MET A 1 -1.12 -19.45 -7.60
N ASP A 2 0.14 -19.77 -7.46
CA ASP A 2 1.06 -18.92 -6.69
C ASP A 2 1.47 -17.69 -7.51
N TYR A 3 1.57 -16.57 -6.82
CA TYR A 3 2.06 -15.36 -7.44
C TYR A 3 3.58 -15.42 -7.63
N PRO A 4 4.13 -14.71 -8.62
CA PRO A 4 5.57 -14.77 -8.89
C PRO A 4 6.40 -14.15 -7.76
N LYS A 5 7.62 -14.64 -7.60
CA LYS A 5 8.60 -14.07 -6.68
C LYS A 5 9.58 -13.23 -7.47
N THR A 6 9.36 -11.93 -7.47
CA THR A 6 10.10 -10.99 -8.33
C THR A 6 11.18 -10.22 -7.59
N GLY A 7 11.17 -10.25 -6.26
CA GLY A 7 12.00 -9.37 -5.43
C GLY A 7 11.44 -7.96 -5.30
N ASN A 8 10.29 -7.70 -5.91
CA ASN A 8 9.60 -6.41 -5.86
C ASN A 8 8.11 -6.60 -5.59
N GLU A 9 7.79 -7.57 -4.74
CA GLU A 9 6.43 -7.94 -4.41
C GLU A 9 5.69 -6.78 -3.76
N THR A 10 4.37 -6.77 -3.94
CA THR A 10 3.48 -5.85 -3.26
C THR A 10 3.14 -6.41 -1.89
N TYR A 11 3.30 -5.62 -0.85
CA TYR A 11 2.89 -6.01 0.49
C TYR A 11 1.38 -5.89 0.64
N VAL A 12 0.78 -6.81 1.39
CA VAL A 12 -0.65 -6.78 1.72
C VAL A 12 -0.82 -6.92 3.23
N SER A 13 -1.62 -6.06 3.81
CA SER A 13 -1.93 -6.07 5.24
C SER A 13 -3.33 -5.52 5.48
N PHE A 14 -3.85 -5.70 6.69
CA PHE A 14 -5.11 -5.06 7.11
C PHE A 14 -4.89 -3.68 7.74
N SER A 15 -3.66 -3.27 7.92
CA SER A 15 -3.33 -1.95 8.48
C SER A 15 -1.94 -1.50 8.04
N ILE A 16 -1.72 -0.20 8.16
CA ILE A 16 -0.37 0.36 8.03
C ILE A 16 0.15 0.66 9.44
N SER A 17 1.39 0.30 9.71
CA SER A 17 2.00 0.49 11.02
C SER A 17 3.29 1.32 10.93
N ASN A 18 3.69 1.90 12.04
CA ASN A 18 4.94 2.65 12.13
C ASN A 18 6.16 1.76 11.83
N THR A 19 6.10 0.50 12.22
CA THR A 19 7.16 -0.47 11.93
C THR A 19 7.41 -0.62 10.43
N MET A 20 6.36 -0.59 9.63
CA MET A 20 6.47 -0.67 8.17
C MET A 20 7.19 0.53 7.57
N LEU A 21 7.16 1.67 8.24
CA LEU A 21 7.71 2.93 7.77
C LEU A 21 9.09 3.25 8.35
N GLU A 22 9.53 2.48 9.35
CA GLU A 22 10.73 2.75 10.15
C GLU A 22 12.01 2.85 9.32
N GLY A 23 12.13 2.06 8.27
CA GLY A 23 13.30 2.05 7.38
C GLY A 23 13.32 3.16 6.35
N LEU A 24 12.25 3.97 6.28
CA LEU A 24 12.17 5.04 5.31
C LEU A 24 12.78 6.32 5.87
N GLY A 25 13.62 6.98 5.06
CA GLY A 25 14.03 8.34 5.33
C GLY A 25 12.91 9.32 4.96
N LYS A 26 13.29 10.52 4.57
CA LYS A 26 12.33 11.51 4.08
C LYS A 26 11.66 10.99 2.82
N SER A 27 10.35 10.83 2.85
CA SER A 27 9.59 10.23 1.76
C SER A 27 8.19 10.80 1.66
N THR A 28 7.61 10.66 0.49
CA THR A 28 6.21 10.99 0.24
C THR A 28 5.44 9.68 0.09
N ILE A 29 4.30 9.60 0.79
CA ILE A 29 3.39 8.45 0.71
C ILE A 29 2.13 8.91 0.02
N THR A 30 1.79 8.24 -1.09
CA THR A 30 0.56 8.49 -1.84
C THR A 30 -0.41 7.36 -1.58
N ARG A 31 -1.66 7.70 -1.28
CA ARG A 31 -2.76 6.77 -1.11
C ARG A 31 -3.69 6.84 -2.30
N GLU A 32 -4.04 5.68 -2.84
CA GLU A 32 -4.95 5.57 -3.98
C GLU A 32 -5.94 4.42 -3.75
N PRO A 33 -7.26 4.70 -3.71
CA PRO A 33 -8.25 3.63 -3.71
C PRO A 33 -8.16 2.84 -5.01
N VAL A 34 -8.21 1.52 -4.92
CA VAL A 34 -8.08 0.63 -6.07
C VAL A 34 -9.14 -0.45 -6.06
N SER A 35 -9.39 -1.05 -7.23
CA SER A 35 -10.34 -2.15 -7.37
C SER A 35 -9.65 -3.50 -7.18
N ALA A 36 -10.46 -4.52 -6.93
CA ALA A 36 -9.96 -5.89 -6.86
C ALA A 36 -9.35 -6.34 -8.19
N ASP A 37 -9.90 -5.93 -9.31
CA ASP A 37 -9.38 -6.28 -10.63
C ASP A 37 -7.99 -5.69 -10.84
N TYR A 38 -7.79 -4.45 -10.41
CA TYR A 38 -6.46 -3.83 -10.43
C TYR A 38 -5.46 -4.61 -9.58
N LEU A 39 -5.88 -5.08 -8.39
CA LEU A 39 -5.03 -5.87 -7.51
C LEU A 39 -4.62 -7.19 -8.15
N LYS A 40 -5.51 -7.84 -8.87
CA LYS A 40 -5.19 -9.10 -9.58
C LYS A 40 -4.06 -8.88 -10.58
N GLU A 41 -4.11 -7.79 -11.34
CA GLU A 41 -3.07 -7.42 -12.29
C GLU A 41 -1.76 -7.10 -11.58
N LEU A 42 -1.83 -6.35 -10.50
CA LEU A 42 -0.66 -5.94 -9.72
C LEU A 42 0.06 -7.15 -9.13
N PHE A 43 -0.68 -8.06 -8.51
CA PHE A 43 -0.12 -9.26 -7.91
C PHE A 43 0.44 -10.24 -8.95
N ALA A 44 -0.23 -10.36 -10.10
CA ALA A 44 0.26 -11.19 -11.20
C ALA A 44 1.59 -10.66 -11.77
N LYS A 45 1.76 -9.34 -11.78
CA LYS A 45 2.96 -8.70 -12.32
C LYS A 45 4.14 -8.73 -11.36
N TYR A 46 3.91 -8.39 -10.11
CA TYR A 46 4.99 -8.18 -9.12
C TYR A 46 5.07 -9.25 -8.04
N GLY A 47 4.04 -10.05 -7.87
CA GLY A 47 3.94 -10.95 -6.74
C GLY A 47 3.37 -10.25 -5.50
N VAL A 48 3.21 -11.02 -4.43
CA VAL A 48 2.61 -10.51 -3.19
C VAL A 48 3.30 -11.13 -1.98
N ILE A 49 3.49 -10.31 -0.96
CA ILE A 49 3.91 -10.75 0.37
C ILE A 49 2.80 -10.34 1.34
N VAL A 50 2.19 -11.32 2.00
CA VAL A 50 1.09 -11.10 2.93
C VAL A 50 1.64 -10.97 4.34
N SER A 51 1.29 -9.87 5.02
CA SER A 51 1.62 -9.62 6.41
C SER A 51 0.33 -9.52 7.23
N ILE A 52 -0.27 -10.67 7.47
CA ILE A 52 -1.55 -10.81 8.17
C ILE A 52 -1.37 -11.91 9.21
N LYS A 53 -1.88 -11.67 10.42
CA LYS A 53 -1.80 -12.64 11.51
C LYS A 53 -2.73 -13.83 11.25
N PRO A 54 -2.37 -15.05 11.70
CA PRO A 54 -3.23 -16.23 11.52
C PRO A 54 -4.63 -16.08 12.10
N GLU A 55 -4.80 -15.28 13.14
CA GLU A 55 -6.10 -15.02 13.78
C GLU A 55 -7.07 -14.31 12.83
N GLN A 56 -6.55 -13.65 11.79
CA GLN A 56 -7.33 -12.92 10.80
C GLN A 56 -7.65 -13.77 9.55
N GLN A 57 -7.33 -15.05 9.58
CA GLN A 57 -7.60 -15.98 8.46
C GLN A 57 -9.06 -15.95 7.99
N PRO A 58 -10.07 -15.90 8.89
CA PRO A 58 -11.46 -15.83 8.43
C PRO A 58 -11.77 -14.59 7.59
N LEU A 59 -11.20 -13.43 7.96
CA LEU A 59 -11.35 -12.20 7.18
C LEU A 59 -10.69 -12.33 5.80
N LEU A 60 -9.49 -12.86 5.75
CA LEU A 60 -8.77 -13.04 4.50
C LEU A 60 -9.48 -14.02 3.58
N ARG A 61 -10.01 -15.11 4.13
CA ARG A 61 -10.81 -16.07 3.38
C ARG A 61 -12.01 -15.39 2.72
N ARG A 62 -12.68 -14.53 3.47
CA ARG A 62 -13.84 -13.81 2.94
C ARG A 62 -13.45 -12.86 1.81
N VAL A 63 -12.31 -12.18 1.95
CA VAL A 63 -11.77 -11.32 0.88
C VAL A 63 -11.49 -12.13 -0.38
N ASN A 64 -10.87 -13.29 -0.24
CA ASN A 64 -10.58 -14.16 -1.38
C ASN A 64 -11.85 -14.63 -2.07
N GLU A 65 -12.87 -15.02 -1.29
CA GLU A 65 -14.15 -15.48 -1.83
C GLU A 65 -14.90 -14.39 -2.58
N LEU A 66 -14.98 -13.20 -2.00
CA LEU A 66 -15.73 -12.08 -2.57
C LEU A 66 -15.10 -11.50 -3.84
N TYR A 67 -13.80 -11.43 -3.87
CA TYR A 67 -13.09 -10.70 -4.91
C TYR A 67 -12.25 -11.58 -5.83
N GLY A 68 -12.26 -12.88 -5.59
CA GLY A 68 -11.50 -13.82 -6.43
C GLY A 68 -9.98 -13.66 -6.31
N LEU A 69 -9.52 -13.25 -5.13
CA LEU A 69 -8.11 -13.16 -4.82
C LEU A 69 -7.61 -14.50 -4.25
N ASN A 70 -6.32 -14.74 -4.33
CA ASN A 70 -5.70 -15.96 -3.84
C ASN A 70 -4.56 -15.62 -2.88
N LEU A 71 -4.91 -14.92 -1.81
CA LEU A 71 -3.97 -14.50 -0.78
C LEU A 71 -3.86 -15.56 0.31
N GLU A 72 -2.65 -15.87 0.71
CA GLU A 72 -2.37 -16.87 1.75
C GLU A 72 -1.54 -16.25 2.87
N ILE A 73 -1.89 -16.60 4.11
CA ILE A 73 -1.08 -16.22 5.26
C ILE A 73 0.12 -17.15 5.32
N PRO A 74 1.36 -16.60 5.35
CA PRO A 74 2.55 -17.42 5.43
C PRO A 74 2.65 -18.14 6.79
N GLU A 75 3.36 -19.26 6.85
CA GLU A 75 3.55 -20.05 8.07
C GLU A 75 4.14 -19.24 9.22
N SER A 76 5.08 -18.36 8.90
CA SER A 76 5.64 -17.43 9.88
C SER A 76 5.28 -16.01 9.50
N LEU A 77 4.90 -15.19 10.50
CA LEU A 77 4.55 -13.80 10.30
C LEU A 77 5.71 -13.05 9.63
N LYS A 78 5.40 -12.42 8.51
CA LYS A 78 6.36 -11.56 7.82
C LYS A 78 6.28 -10.15 8.39
N ILE A 79 7.39 -9.66 8.93
CA ILE A 79 7.51 -8.25 9.30
C ILE A 79 7.90 -7.52 8.03
N ILE A 80 7.01 -6.67 7.54
CA ILE A 80 7.27 -5.91 6.32
C ILE A 80 7.79 -4.52 6.65
N GLN A 81 8.77 -4.09 5.87
CA GLN A 81 9.27 -2.73 5.92
C GLN A 81 9.29 -2.18 4.50
N LEU A 82 8.63 -1.05 4.32
CA LEU A 82 8.65 -0.37 3.04
C LEU A 82 10.04 0.20 2.78
N SER A 83 10.51 0.05 1.56
CA SER A 83 11.83 0.48 1.14
C SER A 83 11.79 0.89 -0.33
N GLU A 84 12.92 1.32 -0.88
CA GLU A 84 13.02 1.62 -2.30
C GLU A 84 12.78 0.40 -3.20
N GLN A 85 13.03 -0.81 -2.69
CA GLN A 85 12.81 -2.05 -3.41
C GLN A 85 11.36 -2.52 -3.31
N HIS A 86 10.72 -2.31 -2.15
CA HIS A 86 9.35 -2.71 -1.87
C HIS A 86 8.53 -1.49 -1.47
N ARG A 87 8.07 -0.74 -2.46
CA ARG A 87 7.42 0.56 -2.28
C ARG A 87 5.91 0.50 -2.12
N ARG A 88 5.30 -0.61 -2.46
CA ARG A 88 3.85 -0.72 -2.55
C ARG A 88 3.31 -1.53 -1.38
N LEU A 89 2.28 -0.98 -0.75
CA LEU A 89 1.51 -1.65 0.28
C LEU A 89 0.04 -1.53 -0.07
N VAL A 90 -0.67 -2.64 -0.07
CA VAL A 90 -2.12 -2.65 -0.19
C VAL A 90 -2.69 -2.89 1.20
N VAL A 91 -3.52 -1.96 1.66
CA VAL A 91 -4.26 -2.10 2.92
C VAL A 91 -5.70 -2.48 2.60
N ILE A 92 -6.15 -3.57 3.18
CA ILE A 92 -7.52 -4.06 3.05
C ILE A 92 -8.29 -3.59 4.28
N THR A 93 -9.35 -2.83 4.07
CA THR A 93 -10.19 -2.32 5.15
C THR A 93 -11.52 -3.05 5.15
N ALA A 94 -11.85 -3.70 6.26
CA ALA A 94 -13.15 -4.31 6.46
C ALA A 94 -14.16 -3.24 6.85
N MET A 95 -15.27 -3.19 6.13
CA MET A 95 -16.35 -2.25 6.38
C MET A 95 -17.55 -3.00 6.96
N GLY A 96 -18.23 -2.37 7.93
CA GLY A 96 -19.36 -2.99 8.60
C GLY A 96 -19.02 -3.91 9.75
N LEU A 97 -17.74 -4.14 10.01
CA LEU A 97 -17.27 -4.94 11.14
C LEU A 97 -16.76 -4.02 12.23
N ARG A 98 -17.29 -4.21 13.44
CA ARG A 98 -16.86 -3.46 14.61
C ARG A 98 -16.04 -4.37 15.54
N ARG A 99 -14.94 -3.86 16.04
CA ARG A 99 -14.17 -4.53 17.09
C ARG A 99 -15.04 -4.60 18.34
N LYS A 100 -15.26 -5.80 18.85
CA LYS A 100 -16.02 -5.96 20.10
C LYS A 100 -15.21 -5.40 21.27
N SER A 101 -15.89 -4.65 22.13
CA SER A 101 -15.28 -4.07 23.31
C SER A 101 -14.69 -5.16 24.21
N GLY A 102 -13.45 -4.99 24.66
CA GLY A 102 -12.78 -5.91 25.55
C GLY A 102 -12.06 -7.08 24.89
N THR A 103 -12.10 -7.20 23.57
CA THR A 103 -11.34 -8.22 22.86
C THR A 103 -10.10 -7.63 22.20
N LEU A 104 -8.94 -8.25 22.46
CA LEU A 104 -7.69 -7.86 21.82
C LEU A 104 -7.59 -8.34 20.37
N LEU A 105 -8.30 -9.42 20.04
CA LEU A 105 -8.33 -10.02 18.73
C LEU A 105 -9.71 -9.84 18.09
N PRO A 106 -9.79 -9.58 16.79
CA PRO A 106 -11.07 -9.51 16.11
C PRO A 106 -11.75 -10.89 16.12
N SER A 107 -12.92 -10.95 16.74
CA SER A 107 -13.75 -12.16 16.77
C SER A 107 -15.06 -11.81 16.11
N TYR A 108 -15.33 -12.42 14.95
CA TYR A 108 -16.52 -12.15 14.18
C TYR A 108 -17.36 -13.42 14.01
N THR A 109 -18.68 -13.26 14.00
CA THR A 109 -19.59 -14.35 13.68
C THR A 109 -19.59 -14.60 12.17
N GLU A 110 -20.04 -15.80 11.77
CA GLU A 110 -20.18 -16.12 10.34
C GLU A 110 -21.09 -15.13 9.62
N LYS A 111 -22.17 -14.71 10.29
CA LYS A 111 -23.09 -13.72 9.74
C LYS A 111 -22.44 -12.36 9.52
N GLU A 112 -21.63 -11.89 10.47
CA GLU A 112 -20.89 -10.65 10.33
C GLU A 112 -19.91 -10.72 9.15
N LEU A 113 -19.23 -11.84 8.98
CA LEU A 113 -18.30 -12.06 7.87
C LEU A 113 -19.03 -12.10 6.52
N GLU A 114 -20.20 -12.71 6.45
CA GLU A 114 -21.00 -12.77 5.22
C GLU A 114 -21.50 -11.39 4.77
N GLU A 115 -21.80 -10.51 5.72
CA GLU A 115 -22.28 -9.16 5.45
C GLU A 115 -21.15 -8.15 5.26
N ALA A 116 -19.92 -8.54 5.55
CA ALA A 116 -18.77 -7.64 5.45
C ALA A 116 -18.45 -7.27 4.00
N THR A 117 -18.12 -6.02 3.80
CA THR A 117 -17.55 -5.54 2.55
C THR A 117 -16.13 -5.04 2.81
N PHE A 118 -15.33 -4.92 1.75
CA PHE A 118 -13.93 -4.55 1.89
C PHE A 118 -13.55 -3.47 0.89
N GLY A 119 -12.72 -2.56 1.33
CA GLY A 119 -12.10 -1.58 0.47
C GLY A 119 -10.61 -1.85 0.36
N PHE A 120 -10.01 -1.41 -0.73
CA PHE A 120 -8.59 -1.59 -0.99
C PHE A 120 -7.95 -0.23 -1.26
N ASP A 121 -6.86 0.04 -0.55
CA ASP A 121 -6.07 1.24 -0.77
C ASP A 121 -4.63 0.83 -1.07
N LYS A 122 -4.09 1.36 -2.15
CA LYS A 122 -2.68 1.19 -2.48
C LYS A 122 -1.90 2.38 -1.93
N PHE A 123 -0.93 2.10 -1.08
CA PHE A 123 0.03 3.08 -0.61
C PHE A 123 1.31 2.92 -1.40
N TYR A 124 1.74 3.98 -2.02
CA TYR A 124 2.98 4.01 -2.79
C TYR A 124 3.95 4.98 -2.13
N VAL A 125 5.15 4.50 -1.84
CA VAL A 125 6.18 5.30 -1.20
C VAL A 125 7.17 5.78 -2.24
N GLN A 126 7.41 7.07 -2.24
CA GLN A 126 8.44 7.69 -3.06
C GLN A 126 9.46 8.34 -2.15
N SER A 127 10.69 7.80 -2.17
CA SER A 127 11.80 8.40 -1.43
C SER A 127 12.18 9.72 -2.09
N VAL A 128 12.36 10.73 -1.26
CA VAL A 128 12.73 12.06 -1.71
C VAL A 128 14.22 12.23 -1.43
N HIS A 129 15.02 12.29 -2.48
CA HIS A 129 16.43 12.60 -2.37
C HIS A 129 16.57 14.13 -2.32
N TYR A 130 17.07 14.62 -1.19
CA TYR A 130 17.19 16.06 -0.93
C TYR A 130 17.99 16.78 -2.02
N ASP A 131 19.09 16.19 -2.46
CA ASP A 131 19.93 16.75 -3.52
C ASP A 131 19.21 16.88 -4.86
N ASP A 132 18.37 15.88 -5.19
CA ASP A 132 17.58 15.90 -6.42
C ASP A 132 16.51 16.99 -6.37
N LEU A 133 15.90 17.20 -5.21
CA LEU A 133 14.93 18.28 -5.01
C LEU A 133 15.59 19.66 -5.17
N ILE A 134 16.79 19.85 -4.65
CA ILE A 134 17.51 21.11 -4.78
C ILE A 134 17.81 21.37 -6.27
N LYS A 135 18.29 20.38 -6.99
CA LYS A 135 18.57 20.50 -8.42
C LYS A 135 17.31 20.81 -9.22
N GLU A 136 16.21 20.13 -8.93
CA GLU A 136 14.95 20.37 -9.59
C GLU A 136 14.43 21.78 -9.33
N ASN A 137 14.51 22.25 -8.10
CA ASN A 137 14.12 23.60 -7.75
C ASN A 137 15.00 24.65 -8.40
N GLU A 138 16.31 24.43 -8.47
CA GLU A 138 17.24 25.33 -9.15
C GLU A 138 16.93 25.42 -10.65
N THR A 139 16.64 24.30 -11.29
CA THR A 139 16.27 24.27 -12.71
C THR A 139 14.97 25.02 -12.95
N LEU A 140 13.96 24.80 -12.12
CA LEU A 140 12.68 25.50 -12.23
C LEU A 140 12.84 27.01 -12.03
N ARG A 141 13.69 27.44 -11.10
CA ARG A 141 13.99 28.86 -10.87
C ARG A 141 14.69 29.50 -12.07
N LYS A 142 15.66 28.82 -12.65
CA LYS A 142 16.36 29.30 -13.83
C LYS A 142 15.42 29.47 -15.02
N ASN A 143 14.53 28.50 -15.23
CA ASN A 143 13.54 28.56 -16.30
C ASN A 143 12.55 29.71 -16.07
N LEU A 144 12.12 29.91 -14.85
CA LEU A 144 11.20 31.01 -14.49
C LEU A 144 11.87 32.37 -14.70
N ASP A 145 13.12 32.54 -14.23
CA ASP A 145 13.88 33.77 -14.39
C ASP A 145 14.13 34.10 -15.85
N ALA A 146 14.45 33.10 -16.67
CA ALA A 146 14.60 33.26 -18.11
C ALA A 146 13.29 33.72 -18.78
N GLU A 147 12.16 33.16 -18.35
CA GLU A 147 10.84 33.54 -18.88
C GLU A 147 10.47 34.98 -18.50
N ILE A 148 10.74 35.38 -17.27
CA ILE A 148 10.47 36.74 -16.79
C ILE A 148 11.38 37.73 -17.55
N ALA A 149 12.65 37.41 -17.72
CA ALA A 149 13.59 38.27 -18.49
C ALA A 149 13.16 38.44 -19.94
N TRP A 150 12.60 37.40 -20.53
CA TRP A 150 12.08 37.42 -21.90
C TRP A 150 10.85 38.33 -22.05
N ARG A 151 9.93 38.24 -21.09
CA ARG A 151 8.73 39.07 -21.05
C ARG A 151 9.03 40.55 -20.83
N THR A 152 10.05 40.86 -20.03
CA THR A 152 10.45 42.26 -19.82
C THR A 152 11.23 42.86 -20.97
N ARG A 153 11.80 42.05 -21.86
CA ARG A 153 12.52 42.54 -23.03
C ARG A 153 11.61 43.05 -24.15
N ASP A 154 10.37 42.59 -24.18
CA ASP A 154 9.40 42.96 -25.21
C ASP A 154 8.65 44.28 -24.92
N ASP A 155 8.94 44.89 -23.79
CA ASP A 155 8.47 46.21 -23.45
C ASP A 155 9.49 47.28 -23.94
#